data_bb47ec4a3e67f4d9428107ff436c8cc1
#
_entry.id   bb47ec4a3e67f4d9428107ff436c8cc1
#
_cell.length_a   1.000
_cell.length_b   1.000
_cell.length_c   1.000
_cell.angle_alpha   90.00
_cell.angle_beta   90.00
_cell.angle_gamma   90.00
#
_symmetry.space_group_name_H-M   'P 1'
#
loop_
_entity.id
_entity.type
_entity.pdbx_description
1 polymer ?
#
loop_
_entity_poly.entity_id
_entity_poly.type
_entity_poly.pdbx_seq_one_letter_code
_entity_poly.pdbx_strand_id
1 'polypeptide(L)'
;LTLQAAFKMDTVGNKEARADIAMIKVAAGSMACQVIDWAIQGFGAGGFTDRVMARAYAYARTLRMVDGPDEVHRNQIAKLELRKYGAQDAHRTGGDPVVRMM
;
A
#
# COMPACT_ATOMS: atom_id res chain seq x y z
N LEU A 1 -5.67 8.41 -4.76
CA LEU A 1 -4.44 7.59 -4.89
C LEU A 1 -4.38 6.81 -6.20
N THR A 2 -5.41 6.05 -6.52
CA THR A 2 -5.40 5.17 -7.70
C THR A 2 -5.26 5.96 -9.01
N LEU A 3 -6.06 7.00 -9.20
CA LEU A 3 -5.98 7.84 -10.40
C LEU A 3 -4.64 8.58 -10.51
N GLN A 4 -4.09 9.00 -9.38
CA GLN A 4 -2.77 9.63 -9.34
C GLN A 4 -1.67 8.64 -9.76
N ALA A 5 -1.73 7.40 -9.28
CA ALA A 5 -0.79 6.37 -9.68
C ALA A 5 -0.92 6.05 -11.17
N ALA A 6 -2.13 5.92 -11.69
CA ALA A 6 -2.38 5.69 -13.11
C ALA A 6 -1.82 6.84 -13.96
N PHE A 7 -2.07 8.07 -13.58
CA PHE A 7 -1.53 9.25 -14.26
C PHE A 7 0.00 9.24 -14.29
N LYS A 8 0.65 8.94 -13.16
CA LYS A 8 2.10 8.85 -13.09
C LYS A 8 2.65 7.71 -13.94
N MET A 9 1.99 6.56 -13.96
CA MET A 9 2.40 5.43 -14.81
C MET A 9 2.38 5.81 -16.28
N ASP A 10 1.37 6.56 -16.71
CA ASP A 10 1.22 6.98 -18.11
C ASP A 10 2.20 8.10 -18.50
N THR A 11 2.56 8.97 -17.58
CA THR A 11 3.37 10.17 -17.87
C THR A 11 4.85 9.99 -17.61
N VAL A 12 5.23 9.33 -16.49
CA VAL A 12 6.64 9.20 -16.08
C VAL A 12 7.10 7.75 -15.93
N GLY A 13 6.21 6.78 -16.15
CA GLY A 13 6.49 5.36 -16.12
C GLY A 13 6.39 4.72 -14.74
N ASN A 14 6.41 3.39 -14.73
CA ASN A 14 6.19 2.58 -13.53
C ASN A 14 7.26 2.79 -12.45
N LYS A 15 8.50 3.00 -12.87
CA LYS A 15 9.62 3.20 -11.93
C LYS A 15 9.42 4.42 -11.04
N GLU A 16 9.00 5.54 -11.65
CA GLU A 16 8.75 6.78 -10.90
C GLU A 16 7.44 6.73 -10.11
N ALA A 17 6.47 5.92 -10.56
CA ALA A 17 5.18 5.75 -9.90
C ALA A 17 5.20 4.68 -8.79
N ARG A 18 6.32 4.01 -8.54
CA ARG A 18 6.37 2.84 -7.65
C ARG A 18 5.92 3.13 -6.21
N ALA A 19 6.18 4.33 -5.69
CA ALA A 19 5.71 4.71 -4.37
C ALA A 19 4.18 4.81 -4.32
N ASP A 20 3.57 5.42 -5.32
CA ASP A 20 2.12 5.53 -5.45
C ASP A 20 1.47 4.15 -5.63
N ILE A 21 2.08 3.28 -6.44
CA ILE A 21 1.61 1.90 -6.63
C ILE A 21 1.64 1.13 -5.31
N ALA A 22 2.72 1.26 -4.53
CA ALA A 22 2.82 0.62 -3.22
C ALA A 22 1.77 1.16 -2.24
N MET A 23 1.53 2.47 -2.24
CA MET A 23 0.51 3.09 -1.39
C MET A 23 -0.90 2.60 -1.71
N ILE A 24 -1.28 2.52 -2.99
CA ILE A 24 -2.61 2.02 -3.36
C ILE A 24 -2.78 0.54 -3.00
N LYS A 25 -1.73 -0.25 -3.11
CA LYS A 25 -1.78 -1.68 -2.75
C LYS A 25 -2.12 -1.85 -1.25
N VAL A 26 -1.52 -1.05 -0.38
CA VAL A 26 -1.80 -1.08 1.06
C VAL A 26 -3.18 -0.50 1.36
N ALA A 27 -3.48 0.69 0.85
CA ALA A 27 -4.72 1.41 1.16
C ALA A 27 -5.95 0.69 0.62
N ALA A 28 -5.92 0.25 -0.63
CA ALA A 28 -7.07 -0.39 -1.26
C ALA A 28 -7.43 -1.74 -0.63
N GLY A 29 -6.45 -2.57 -0.33
CA GLY A 29 -6.66 -3.85 0.32
C GLY A 29 -7.27 -3.70 1.72
N SER A 30 -6.73 -2.80 2.51
CA SER A 30 -7.22 -2.51 3.86
C SER A 30 -8.64 -1.93 3.83
N MET A 31 -8.89 -0.98 2.94
CA MET A 31 -10.21 -0.36 2.77
C MET A 31 -11.25 -1.39 2.33
N ALA A 32 -10.94 -2.24 1.36
CA ALA A 32 -11.86 -3.27 0.88
C ALA A 32 -12.26 -4.23 2.01
N CYS A 33 -11.29 -4.70 2.79
CA CYS A 33 -11.56 -5.56 3.94
C CYS A 33 -12.47 -4.86 4.96
N GLN A 34 -12.21 -3.60 5.26
CA GLN A 34 -13.00 -2.84 6.24
C GLN A 34 -14.43 -2.62 5.78
N VAL A 35 -14.63 -2.24 4.52
CA VAL A 35 -15.98 -2.00 3.97
C VAL A 35 -16.79 -3.28 3.94
N ILE A 36 -16.19 -4.40 3.53
CA ILE A 36 -16.87 -5.69 3.50
C ILE A 36 -17.18 -6.17 4.93
N ASP A 37 -16.29 -5.96 5.88
CA ASP A 37 -16.51 -6.27 7.29
C ASP A 37 -17.73 -5.50 7.84
N TRP A 38 -17.84 -4.22 7.57
CA TRP A 38 -19.00 -3.42 7.94
C TRP A 38 -20.29 -3.91 7.27
N ALA A 39 -20.20 -4.29 6.00
CA ALA A 39 -21.37 -4.84 5.29
C ALA A 39 -21.85 -6.14 5.92
N ILE A 40 -20.95 -7.06 6.26
CA ILE A 40 -21.27 -8.30 6.96
C ILE A 40 -21.94 -7.98 8.30
N GLN A 41 -21.39 -7.06 9.06
CA GLN A 41 -21.95 -6.65 10.35
C GLN A 41 -23.38 -6.08 10.20
N GLY A 42 -23.60 -5.25 9.17
CA GLY A 42 -24.91 -4.68 8.88
C GLY A 42 -25.97 -5.72 8.49
N PHE A 43 -25.57 -6.76 7.75
CA PHE A 43 -26.47 -7.86 7.39
C PHE A 43 -26.60 -8.92 8.49
N GLY A 44 -25.72 -8.92 9.47
CA GLY A 44 -25.71 -9.92 10.54
C GLY A 44 -25.30 -11.31 10.04
N ALA A 45 -25.85 -12.35 10.65
CA ALA A 45 -25.54 -13.73 10.31
C ALA A 45 -25.75 -14.06 8.82
N GLY A 46 -26.76 -13.45 8.21
CA GLY A 46 -27.02 -13.59 6.78
C GLY A 46 -25.85 -13.12 5.92
N GLY A 47 -25.18 -12.02 6.31
CA GLY A 47 -23.99 -11.51 5.62
C GLY A 47 -22.80 -12.44 5.68
N PHE A 48 -22.63 -13.13 6.81
CA PHE A 48 -21.55 -14.10 7.00
C PHE A 48 -21.79 -15.41 6.23
N THR A 49 -23.03 -15.85 6.16
CA THR A 49 -23.41 -17.08 5.44
C THR A 49 -23.65 -16.85 3.96
N ASP A 50 -23.78 -15.60 3.53
CA ASP A 50 -23.94 -15.23 2.13
C ASP A 50 -22.66 -15.56 1.35
N ARG A 51 -22.84 -16.27 0.24
CA ARG A 51 -21.74 -16.63 -0.64
C ARG A 51 -21.02 -15.41 -1.23
N VAL A 52 -21.75 -14.33 -1.46
CA VAL A 52 -21.19 -13.12 -2.08
C VAL A 52 -20.27 -12.37 -1.10
N MET A 53 -20.78 -12.04 0.09
CA MET A 53 -20.02 -11.24 1.06
C MET A 53 -18.88 -12.02 1.71
N ALA A 54 -19.13 -13.27 2.12
CA ALA A 54 -18.09 -14.10 2.72
C ALA A 54 -16.96 -14.39 1.72
N ARG A 55 -17.30 -14.67 0.47
CA ARG A 55 -16.33 -14.89 -0.60
C ARG A 55 -15.56 -13.60 -0.93
N ALA A 56 -16.26 -12.48 -1.01
CA ALA A 56 -15.64 -11.17 -1.26
C ALA A 56 -14.65 -10.80 -0.16
N TYR A 57 -15.00 -11.08 1.10
CA TYR A 57 -14.11 -10.84 2.24
C TYR A 57 -12.85 -11.70 2.13
N ALA A 58 -12.99 -12.99 1.87
CA ALA A 58 -11.86 -13.89 1.71
C ALA A 58 -10.94 -13.45 0.56
N TYR A 59 -11.52 -13.06 -0.56
CA TYR A 59 -10.78 -12.55 -1.71
C TYR A 59 -10.04 -11.24 -1.40
N ALA A 60 -10.74 -10.27 -0.80
CA ALA A 60 -10.13 -9.00 -0.42
C ALA A 60 -9.00 -9.20 0.60
N ARG A 61 -9.18 -10.11 1.55
CA ARG A 61 -8.15 -10.46 2.52
C ARG A 61 -6.92 -11.06 1.86
N THR A 62 -7.11 -11.89 0.84
CA THR A 62 -6.03 -12.48 0.04
C THR A 62 -5.20 -11.41 -0.67
N LEU A 63 -5.83 -10.36 -1.18
CA LEU A 63 -5.13 -9.27 -1.87
C LEU A 63 -4.10 -8.55 -0.98
N ARG A 64 -4.23 -8.65 0.33
CA ARG A 64 -3.28 -8.07 1.28
C ARG A 64 -2.03 -8.93 1.49
N MET A 65 -2.00 -10.13 0.93
CA MET A 65 -0.90 -11.09 1.06
C MET A 65 -0.23 -11.43 -0.25
N VAL A 66 -0.99 -11.44 -1.36
CA VAL A 66 -0.46 -11.82 -2.69
C VAL A 66 0.36 -10.70 -3.31
N ASP A 67 1.32 -11.07 -4.13
CA ASP A 67 2.24 -10.14 -4.82
C ASP A 67 2.95 -9.17 -3.86
N GLY A 68 3.25 -9.66 -2.67
CA GLY A 68 3.84 -8.94 -1.56
C GLY A 68 2.79 -8.57 -0.50
N PRO A 69 3.00 -9.00 0.76
CA PRO A 69 2.13 -8.59 1.85
C PRO A 69 2.22 -7.09 2.14
N ASP A 70 1.25 -6.57 2.90
CA ASP A 70 1.18 -5.16 3.27
C ASP A 70 2.52 -4.64 3.83
N GLU A 71 3.20 -5.44 4.63
CA GLU A 71 4.47 -5.09 5.27
C GLU A 71 5.58 -4.83 4.25
N VAL A 72 5.61 -5.62 3.17
CA VAL A 72 6.59 -5.42 2.07
C VAL A 72 6.35 -4.09 1.38
N HIS A 73 5.10 -3.76 1.08
CA HIS A 73 4.76 -2.50 0.43
C HIS A 73 4.96 -1.30 1.36
N ARG A 74 4.62 -1.42 2.65
CA ARG A 74 4.91 -0.40 3.67
C ARG A 74 6.40 -0.15 3.80
N ASN A 75 7.20 -1.20 3.80
CA ASN A 75 8.66 -1.09 3.86
C ASN A 75 9.22 -0.38 2.62
N GLN A 76 8.67 -0.69 1.43
CA GLN A 76 9.04 0.00 0.20
C GLN A 76 8.70 1.49 0.25
N ILE A 77 7.49 1.84 0.72
CA ILE A 77 7.08 3.24 0.92
C ILE A 77 8.04 3.95 1.85
N ALA A 78 8.35 3.35 2.99
CA ALA A 78 9.27 3.92 3.97
C ALA A 78 10.66 4.16 3.37
N LYS A 79 11.21 3.19 2.67
CA LYS A 79 12.52 3.32 2.01
C LYS A 79 12.53 4.45 0.99
N LEU A 80 11.48 4.54 0.16
CA LEU A 80 11.41 5.58 -0.87
C LEU A 80 11.25 6.96 -0.26
N GLU A 81 10.46 7.09 0.80
CA GLU A 81 10.28 8.36 1.50
C GLU A 81 11.54 8.80 2.23
N LEU A 82 12.18 7.91 2.96
CA LEU A 82 13.42 8.21 3.69
C LEU A 82 14.58 8.61 2.77
N ARG A 83 14.63 8.09 1.55
CA ARG A 83 15.64 8.49 0.57
C ARG A 83 15.62 9.98 0.25
N LYS A 84 14.44 10.59 0.26
CA LYS A 84 14.30 12.04 0.02
C LYS A 84 15.02 12.86 1.07
N TYR A 85 14.90 12.43 2.34
CA TYR A 85 15.53 13.10 3.48
C TYR A 85 17.00 12.72 3.61
N GLY A 86 17.37 11.49 3.37
CA GLY A 86 18.76 11.03 3.38
C GLY A 86 19.63 11.74 2.37
N ALA A 87 19.11 12.03 1.18
CA ALA A 87 19.82 12.82 0.16
C ALA A 87 20.02 14.28 0.61
N GLN A 88 19.08 14.86 1.33
CA GLN A 88 19.19 16.22 1.88
C GLN A 88 20.19 16.28 3.04
N ASP A 89 20.19 15.29 3.92
CA ASP A 89 21.10 15.23 5.05
C ASP A 89 22.54 14.95 4.63
N ALA A 90 22.76 14.13 3.60
CA ALA A 90 24.09 13.93 3.03
C ALA A 90 24.70 15.22 2.49
N HIS A 91 23.86 16.14 1.99
CA HIS A 91 24.30 17.49 1.58
C HIS A 91 24.64 18.40 2.77
N ARG A 92 23.95 18.22 3.92
CA ARG A 92 24.13 19.03 5.14
C ARG A 92 25.28 18.56 6.00
N THR A 93 25.53 17.27 6.08
CA THR A 93 26.50 16.66 7.02
C THR A 93 27.85 16.30 6.37
N GLY A 94 28.06 16.63 5.12
CA GLY A 94 29.36 16.39 4.46
C GLY A 94 29.79 14.95 4.40
N GLY A 95 28.82 14.01 4.50
CA GLY A 95 29.09 12.58 4.36
C GLY A 95 29.25 11.82 5.67
N ASP A 96 28.46 12.17 6.69
CA ASP A 96 28.39 11.39 7.94
C ASP A 96 28.18 9.90 7.65
N PRO A 97 29.06 8.99 8.13
CA PRO A 97 28.95 7.55 7.88
C PRO A 97 27.66 6.94 8.39
N VAL A 98 27.06 7.49 9.46
CA VAL A 98 25.79 7.01 10.02
C VAL A 98 24.63 7.24 9.04
N VAL A 99 24.61 8.37 8.37
CA VAL A 99 23.60 8.70 7.35
C VAL A 99 23.70 7.77 6.14
N ARG A 100 24.92 7.35 5.77
CA ARG A 100 25.14 6.41 4.66
C ARG A 100 24.64 5.00 4.94
N MET A 101 24.57 4.60 6.22
CA MET A 101 24.10 3.29 6.65
C MET A 101 22.56 3.19 6.69
N MET A 102 21.87 4.31 6.69
CA MET A 102 20.41 4.40 6.69
C MET A 102 19.86 4.41 5.26
#